data_9a8e26cc833cb8d2900ee60188377bfa
#
_entry.id   9a8e26cc833cb8d2900ee60188377bfa
#
_cell.length_a   1.000
_cell.length_b   1.000
_cell.length_c   1.000
_cell.angle_alpha   90.00
_cell.angle_beta   90.00
_cell.angle_gamma   90.00
#
_symmetry.space_group_name_H-M   'P 1'
#
loop_
_entity.id
_entity.type
_entity.pdbx_description
1 polymer ?
#
loop_
_entity_poly.entity_id
_entity_poly.type
_entity_poly.pdbx_seq_one_letter_code
_entity_poly.pdbx_strand_id
1 'polypeptide(L)'
;MTKAALEHVNMTVSDPQRSAALMHDLFGWHIRWEGPSMLGGHTIHVGTNDQYLALYTNEDVKAADPSFRKGEPMNHVAMTVDDLDAVEAKVVAAGLKPFGHDDYDPGRRFYFFDWNGIEFEIVSYP
;
A
#
# COMPACT_ATOMS: atom_id res chain seq x y z
N MET A 1 10.18 -30.19 3.93
CA MET A 1 10.20 -28.99 3.09
C MET A 1 9.97 -27.75 3.96
N THR A 2 10.78 -26.73 3.75
CA THR A 2 10.62 -25.48 4.49
C THR A 2 9.31 -24.80 4.08
N LYS A 3 8.58 -24.27 5.07
CA LYS A 3 7.43 -23.41 4.80
C LYS A 3 7.94 -21.98 4.63
N ALA A 4 7.45 -21.32 3.61
CA ALA A 4 7.81 -19.94 3.34
C ALA A 4 6.55 -19.06 3.30
N ALA A 5 6.68 -17.85 3.77
CA ALA A 5 5.59 -16.86 3.76
C ALA A 5 6.16 -15.52 3.33
N LEU A 6 5.34 -14.73 2.67
CA LEU A 6 5.71 -13.36 2.37
C LEU A 6 5.62 -12.56 3.67
N GLU A 7 6.72 -11.90 4.06
CA GLU A 7 6.74 -11.12 5.30
C GLU A 7 6.46 -9.64 5.03
N HIS A 8 7.17 -9.06 4.07
CA HIS A 8 7.00 -7.64 3.77
C HIS A 8 7.34 -7.32 2.32
N VAL A 9 6.86 -6.18 1.88
CA VAL A 9 7.26 -5.53 0.63
C VAL A 9 7.90 -4.22 1.00
N ASN A 10 9.07 -3.92 0.42
CA ASN A 10 9.73 -2.63 0.60
C ASN A 10 9.39 -1.74 -0.59
N MET A 11 8.86 -0.56 -0.30
CA MET A 11 8.45 0.41 -1.30
C MET A 11 9.14 1.74 -1.04
N THR A 12 9.65 2.36 -2.10
CA THR A 12 10.20 3.70 -2.01
C THR A 12 9.06 4.70 -2.15
N VAL A 13 8.91 5.57 -1.17
CA VAL A 13 7.81 6.55 -1.11
C VAL A 13 8.37 7.92 -0.81
N SER A 14 7.61 8.96 -1.17
CA SER A 14 8.05 10.34 -0.95
C SER A 14 7.88 10.78 0.51
N ASP A 15 6.85 10.27 1.20
CA ASP A 15 6.52 10.66 2.58
C ASP A 15 6.02 9.42 3.34
N PRO A 16 6.93 8.69 4.00
CA PRO A 16 6.54 7.48 4.74
C PRO A 16 5.50 7.72 5.83
N GLN A 17 5.53 8.88 6.50
CA GLN A 17 4.55 9.20 7.54
C GLN A 17 3.15 9.29 6.94
N ARG A 18 3.02 9.95 5.80
CA ARG A 18 1.73 10.06 5.11
C ARG A 18 1.24 8.70 4.62
N SER A 19 2.14 7.88 4.08
CA SER A 19 1.78 6.54 3.63
C SER A 19 1.36 5.66 4.80
N ALA A 20 2.07 5.70 5.91
CA ALA A 20 1.72 4.93 7.10
C ALA A 20 0.38 5.38 7.67
N ALA A 21 0.11 6.69 7.69
CA ALA A 21 -1.18 7.22 8.16
C ALA A 21 -2.33 6.73 7.28
N LEU A 22 -2.13 6.68 5.96
CA LEU A 22 -3.14 6.14 5.05
C LEU A 22 -3.40 4.65 5.34
N MET A 23 -2.36 3.85 5.52
CA MET A 23 -2.51 2.42 5.82
C MET A 23 -3.22 2.19 7.15
N HIS A 24 -2.94 3.02 8.14
CA HIS A 24 -3.66 2.98 9.42
C HIS A 24 -5.14 3.31 9.21
N ASP A 25 -5.43 4.35 8.45
CA ASP A 25 -6.81 4.80 8.21
C ASP A 25 -7.63 3.77 7.42
N LEU A 26 -7.02 3.18 6.38
CA LEU A 26 -7.72 2.21 5.54
C LEU A 26 -7.89 0.85 6.22
N PHE A 27 -6.86 0.37 6.92
CA PHE A 27 -6.78 -1.03 7.34
C PHE A 27 -6.65 -1.22 8.84
N GLY A 28 -6.50 -0.14 9.61
CA GLY A 28 -6.21 -0.24 11.04
C GLY A 28 -4.80 -0.74 11.35
N TRP A 29 -3.92 -0.73 10.37
CA TRP A 29 -2.53 -1.15 10.56
C TRP A 29 -1.79 -0.18 11.48
N HIS A 30 -0.78 -0.69 12.20
CA HIS A 30 0.01 0.12 13.11
C HIS A 30 1.47 0.18 12.67
N ILE A 31 2.16 1.22 13.12
CA ILE A 31 3.60 1.33 12.89
C ILE A 31 4.29 0.35 13.83
N ARG A 32 5.01 -0.61 13.26
CA ARG A 32 5.74 -1.64 14.01
C ARG A 32 7.11 -1.15 14.43
N TRP A 33 7.73 -0.33 13.58
CA TRP A 33 9.06 0.20 13.79
C TRP A 33 9.30 1.35 12.83
N GLU A 34 10.16 2.29 13.21
CA GLU A 34 10.66 3.30 12.29
C GLU A 34 12.05 3.75 12.74
N GLY A 35 12.88 4.19 11.79
CA GLY A 35 14.21 4.65 12.10
C GLY A 35 15.07 4.90 10.89
N PRO A 36 16.34 5.27 11.13
CA PRO A 36 17.30 5.46 10.05
C PRO A 36 17.50 4.19 9.24
N SER A 37 17.76 4.35 7.97
CA SER A 37 17.89 3.25 7.04
C SER A 37 19.05 3.51 6.07
N MET A 38 19.17 2.62 5.07
CA MET A 38 20.30 2.64 4.12
C MET A 38 20.37 3.96 3.35
N LEU A 39 21.57 4.33 2.94
CA LEU A 39 21.84 5.49 2.08
C LEU A 39 21.33 6.81 2.66
N GLY A 40 21.43 6.95 3.98
CA GLY A 40 20.97 8.16 4.66
C GLY A 40 19.47 8.30 4.69
N GLY A 41 18.74 7.23 4.43
CA GLY A 41 17.30 7.25 4.37
C GLY A 41 16.61 7.00 5.71
N HIS A 42 15.29 6.87 5.60
CA HIS A 42 14.41 6.60 6.73
C HIS A 42 13.37 5.57 6.30
N THR A 43 13.03 4.64 7.18
CA THR A 43 12.06 3.59 6.87
C THR A 43 11.03 3.47 7.99
N ILE A 44 9.76 3.30 7.61
CA ILE A 44 8.66 2.99 8.53
C ILE A 44 8.12 1.62 8.16
N HIS A 45 7.95 0.75 9.16
CA HIS A 45 7.28 -0.54 9.00
C HIS A 45 5.84 -0.41 9.49
N VAL A 46 4.87 -0.56 8.61
CA VAL A 46 3.45 -0.46 8.94
C VAL A 46 2.71 -1.73 8.52
N GLY A 47 1.95 -2.31 9.41
CA GLY A 47 1.21 -3.54 9.11
C GLY A 47 0.60 -4.17 10.34
N THR A 48 0.55 -5.50 10.34
CA THR A 48 0.12 -6.32 11.47
C THR A 48 1.33 -7.02 12.08
N ASN A 49 1.09 -7.93 13.02
CA ASN A 49 2.18 -8.71 13.60
C ASN A 49 2.77 -9.73 12.62
N ASP A 50 2.01 -10.08 11.58
CA ASP A 50 2.39 -11.16 10.67
C ASP A 50 2.96 -10.67 9.32
N GLN A 51 2.63 -9.44 8.93
CA GLN A 51 3.07 -8.90 7.64
C GLN A 51 3.06 -7.37 7.68
N TYR A 52 3.89 -6.75 6.83
CA TYR A 52 3.96 -5.29 6.81
C TYR A 52 4.50 -4.76 5.48
N LEU A 53 4.30 -3.48 5.29
CA LEU A 53 4.97 -2.71 4.24
C LEU A 53 6.14 -1.96 4.89
N ALA A 54 7.31 -2.02 4.26
CA ALA A 54 8.46 -1.21 4.63
C ALA A 54 8.50 0.00 3.70
N LEU A 55 8.29 1.18 4.26
CA LEU A 55 8.16 2.43 3.52
C LEU A 55 9.46 3.19 3.61
N TYR A 56 10.27 3.11 2.57
CA TYR A 56 11.60 3.71 2.51
C TYR A 56 11.55 5.07 1.82
N THR A 57 12.35 6.01 2.29
CA THR A 57 12.59 7.28 1.60
C THR A 57 14.02 7.75 1.84
N ASN A 58 14.48 8.65 0.98
CA ASN A 58 15.68 9.45 1.20
C ASN A 58 15.44 10.84 0.59
N GLU A 59 16.45 11.72 0.68
CA GLU A 59 16.28 13.11 0.24
C GLU A 59 16.05 13.27 -1.27
N ASP A 60 16.39 12.24 -2.06
CA ASP A 60 16.24 12.30 -3.52
C ASP A 60 14.89 11.82 -4.01
N VAL A 61 14.09 11.22 -3.13
CA VAL A 61 12.80 10.64 -3.52
C VAL A 61 11.73 11.72 -3.66
N LYS A 62 10.99 11.64 -4.75
CA LYS A 62 9.87 12.54 -5.04
C LYS A 62 8.63 11.72 -5.38
N ALA A 63 7.46 12.35 -5.26
CA ALA A 63 6.22 11.74 -5.70
C ALA A 63 6.30 11.39 -7.19
N ALA A 64 5.59 10.34 -7.60
CA ALA A 64 5.65 9.87 -8.97
C ALA A 64 5.18 10.92 -9.97
N ASP A 65 5.84 10.95 -11.10
CA ASP A 65 5.46 11.75 -12.25
C ASP A 65 4.16 11.18 -12.86
N PRO A 66 3.27 12.02 -13.43
CA PRO A 66 2.10 11.51 -14.15
C PRO A 66 2.41 10.57 -15.32
N SER A 67 3.65 10.57 -15.80
CA SER A 67 4.10 9.65 -16.84
C SER A 67 4.54 8.28 -16.29
N PHE A 68 4.32 8.03 -15.02
CA PHE A 68 4.66 6.77 -14.37
C PHE A 68 4.16 5.56 -15.19
N ARG A 69 5.06 4.60 -15.39
CA ARG A 69 4.74 3.40 -16.17
C ARG A 69 4.24 2.29 -15.25
N LYS A 70 2.96 1.99 -15.36
CA LYS A 70 2.36 0.91 -14.62
C LYS A 70 2.91 -0.44 -15.08
N GLY A 71 3.11 -1.33 -14.13
CA GLY A 71 3.31 -2.74 -14.42
C GLY A 71 4.76 -3.19 -14.55
N GLU A 72 5.71 -2.30 -14.39
CA GLU A 72 7.13 -2.63 -14.56
C GLU A 72 7.98 -2.13 -13.41
N PRO A 73 8.72 -3.00 -12.73
CA PRO A 73 8.65 -4.47 -12.73
C PRO A 73 7.56 -5.02 -11.82
N MET A 74 6.91 -4.17 -11.00
CA MET A 74 5.83 -4.56 -10.11
C MET A 74 4.53 -3.90 -10.56
N ASN A 75 3.45 -4.67 -10.65
CA ASN A 75 2.17 -4.16 -11.10
C ASN A 75 1.40 -3.48 -9.95
N HIS A 76 1.09 -4.22 -8.90
CA HIS A 76 0.35 -3.67 -7.77
C HIS A 76 0.56 -4.51 -6.51
N VAL A 77 0.11 -3.96 -5.39
CA VAL A 77 0.06 -4.64 -4.09
C VAL A 77 -1.42 -4.84 -3.74
N ALA A 78 -1.80 -6.04 -3.34
CA ALA A 78 -3.20 -6.36 -3.04
C ALA A 78 -3.37 -6.63 -1.55
N MET A 79 -4.48 -6.11 -1.00
CA MET A 79 -4.90 -6.35 0.37
C MET A 79 -6.28 -6.97 0.38
N THR A 80 -6.48 -8.00 1.21
CA THR A 80 -7.82 -8.52 1.48
C THR A 80 -8.42 -7.77 2.66
N VAL A 81 -9.69 -7.44 2.54
CA VAL A 81 -10.46 -6.78 3.60
C VAL A 81 -11.81 -7.49 3.73
N ASP A 82 -12.45 -7.32 4.86
CA ASP A 82 -13.80 -7.88 5.09
C ASP A 82 -14.90 -6.91 4.64
N ASP A 83 -14.64 -5.59 4.67
CA ASP A 83 -15.64 -4.58 4.30
C ASP A 83 -15.08 -3.69 3.20
N LEU A 84 -15.27 -4.11 1.96
CA LEU A 84 -14.75 -3.42 0.78
C LEU A 84 -15.31 -2.00 0.66
N ASP A 85 -16.62 -1.85 0.88
CA ASP A 85 -17.28 -0.55 0.70
C ASP A 85 -16.80 0.47 1.72
N ALA A 86 -16.54 0.04 2.96
CA ALA A 86 -16.01 0.93 3.98
C ALA A 86 -14.59 1.41 3.62
N VAL A 87 -13.76 0.52 3.09
CA VAL A 87 -12.40 0.90 2.66
C VAL A 87 -12.46 1.86 1.47
N GLU A 88 -13.35 1.60 0.51
CA GLU A 88 -13.51 2.49 -0.64
C GLU A 88 -13.90 3.90 -0.20
N ALA A 89 -14.83 4.02 0.76
CA ALA A 89 -15.24 5.32 1.28
C ALA A 89 -14.06 6.08 1.90
N LYS A 90 -13.17 5.37 2.59
CA LYS A 90 -11.97 5.98 3.18
C LYS A 90 -10.95 6.40 2.12
N VAL A 91 -10.82 5.62 1.05
CA VAL A 91 -9.96 5.98 -0.09
C VAL A 91 -10.44 7.31 -0.71
N VAL A 92 -11.75 7.42 -0.94
CA VAL A 92 -12.35 8.66 -1.47
C VAL A 92 -12.14 9.83 -0.50
N ALA A 93 -12.35 9.60 0.80
CA ALA A 93 -12.15 10.64 1.82
C ALA A 93 -10.69 11.10 1.89
N ALA A 94 -9.74 10.24 1.55
CA ALA A 94 -8.33 10.59 1.49
C ALA A 94 -7.95 11.38 0.22
N GLY A 95 -8.91 11.62 -0.68
CA GLY A 95 -8.69 12.35 -1.92
C GLY A 95 -8.15 11.49 -3.05
N LEU A 96 -8.21 10.17 -2.91
CA LEU A 96 -7.75 9.24 -3.93
C LEU A 96 -8.95 8.72 -4.72
N LYS A 97 -8.68 8.17 -5.91
CA LYS A 97 -9.74 7.83 -6.86
C LYS A 97 -9.81 6.31 -7.08
N PRO A 98 -10.85 5.63 -6.57
CA PRO A 98 -11.06 4.22 -6.89
C PRO A 98 -11.37 4.02 -8.37
N PHE A 99 -10.89 2.92 -8.93
CA PHE A 99 -11.16 2.50 -10.30
C PHE A 99 -11.10 0.98 -10.43
N GLY A 100 -11.45 0.47 -11.60
CA GLY A 100 -11.31 -0.96 -11.89
C GLY A 100 -12.22 -1.85 -11.06
N HIS A 101 -13.44 -1.38 -10.78
CA HIS A 101 -14.39 -2.16 -9.99
C HIS A 101 -14.79 -3.42 -10.72
N ASP A 102 -14.62 -4.55 -10.05
CA ASP A 102 -15.01 -5.85 -10.55
C ASP A 102 -15.75 -6.63 -9.48
N ASP A 103 -16.81 -7.29 -9.89
CA ASP A 103 -17.64 -8.10 -9.02
C ASP A 103 -17.86 -9.45 -9.68
N TYR A 104 -16.78 -10.21 -9.80
CA TYR A 104 -16.84 -11.56 -10.35
C TYR A 104 -16.32 -12.56 -9.33
N ASP A 105 -16.83 -13.78 -9.42
CA ASP A 105 -16.41 -14.86 -8.56
C ASP A 105 -14.90 -15.10 -8.71
N PRO A 106 -14.13 -15.22 -7.58
CA PRO A 106 -14.63 -15.43 -6.22
C PRO A 106 -14.79 -14.18 -5.36
N GLY A 107 -14.57 -12.95 -5.85
CA GLY A 107 -14.66 -11.80 -4.97
C GLY A 107 -14.91 -10.50 -5.68
N ARG A 108 -15.11 -9.44 -4.88
CA ARG A 108 -15.25 -8.07 -5.34
C ARG A 108 -13.95 -7.33 -5.11
N ARG A 109 -13.63 -6.38 -5.98
CA ARG A 109 -12.38 -5.62 -5.88
C ARG A 109 -12.48 -4.25 -6.48
N PHE A 110 -11.55 -3.38 -6.07
CA PHE A 110 -11.27 -2.13 -6.76
C PHE A 110 -9.80 -1.81 -6.61
N TYR A 111 -9.33 -0.80 -7.35
CA TYR A 111 -7.95 -0.37 -7.37
C TYR A 111 -7.87 1.12 -7.10
N PHE A 112 -6.71 1.58 -6.65
CA PHE A 112 -6.41 3.01 -6.60
C PHE A 112 -4.89 3.21 -6.68
N PHE A 113 -4.50 4.37 -7.19
CA PHE A 113 -3.11 4.82 -7.09
C PHE A 113 -2.97 5.76 -5.91
N ASP A 114 -1.88 5.62 -5.15
CA ASP A 114 -1.55 6.63 -4.17
C ASP A 114 -0.77 7.78 -4.86
N TRP A 115 -0.37 8.77 -4.07
CA TRP A 115 0.37 9.93 -4.61
C TRP A 115 1.81 9.58 -5.03
N ASN A 116 2.31 8.39 -4.71
CA ASN A 116 3.61 7.92 -5.19
C ASN A 116 3.51 7.22 -6.54
N GLY A 117 2.30 7.01 -7.06
CA GLY A 117 2.07 6.23 -8.26
C GLY A 117 2.06 4.73 -8.00
N ILE A 118 1.96 4.31 -6.76
CA ILE A 118 1.85 2.89 -6.41
C ILE A 118 0.39 2.47 -6.59
N GLU A 119 0.18 1.40 -7.33
CA GLU A 119 -1.17 0.85 -7.50
C GLU A 119 -1.46 -0.16 -6.40
N PHE A 120 -2.62 0.01 -5.78
CA PHE A 120 -3.14 -0.91 -4.77
C PHE A 120 -4.42 -1.55 -5.27
N GLU A 121 -4.58 -2.84 -4.96
CA GLU A 121 -5.84 -3.56 -5.17
C GLU A 121 -6.43 -3.89 -3.81
N ILE A 122 -7.72 -3.64 -3.64
CA ILE A 122 -8.45 -4.01 -2.44
C ILE A 122 -9.46 -5.06 -2.85
N VAL A 123 -9.42 -6.21 -2.18
CA VAL A 123 -10.27 -7.35 -2.56
C VAL A 123 -10.93 -7.93 -1.32
N SER A 124 -12.21 -8.31 -1.49
CA SER A 124 -13.00 -8.96 -0.45
C SER A 124 -13.56 -10.25 -1.02
N TYR A 125 -13.35 -11.34 -0.30
CA TYR A 125 -13.89 -12.65 -0.63
C TYR A 125 -15.06 -12.99 0.29
N PRO A 126 -16.09 -13.69 -0.21
CA PRO A 126 -17.23 -14.09 0.63
C PRO A 126 -16.84 -15.09 1.72
#